data_519bc936e9232e671987f24890ffac90
#
_entry.id   519bc936e9232e671987f24890ffac90
#
_cell.length_a   1.000
_cell.length_b   1.000
_cell.length_c   1.000
_cell.angle_alpha   90.00
_cell.angle_beta   90.00
_cell.angle_gamma   90.00
#
_symmetry.space_group_name_H-M   'P 1'
#
loop_
_entity.id
_entity.type
_entity.pdbx_description
1 polymer ?
#
loop_
_entity_poly.entity_id
_entity_poly.type
_entity_poly.pdbx_seq_one_letter_code
_entity_poly.pdbx_strand_id
1 'polypeptide(L)'
;MAVYRCRSSGSVNDEEKEGTKVSELKVCPVCRVASDKMVPADGGAKKTASDEGTSGGPVPAEHVQPALGPAAHSPAAHVQPEHGPAEHNHRMEPAASNMDGTPPVQAGAASVVRVPGEALPYDPEYARVGTDSRYMDEIHEMAVKGQSIIAAMGTQMPMPGWDDILFLGAQLNPMPLDEHAPVKTETIIGKHARKPMVLEHPVYISHMSFGALSKETKIALAKGSAAVHTAMCSGEGGILPEERDAAYRYIFEYVPNLYSVTEENLKKADAIEIKIGQGTKPGMGGHLPGNKVTPEIAAVRNKPLGQDVISPSRFPGIDTKEDLKALVAKLREESDGRPIGIKIAAGRIERDLEYCVFAEPDFITIDGRGGATGASPKLIRDAASVPTIYALYRARKYLDETGADIDLVITGGLRVSSDFAKALAMGADAVAIASAALIAAACQQYRICGTGMCPVGVATQDGNLRRRLPEEAAAMRVANFLHVSLDEIKTFARITGHDDIHDMDVDDLCTINREISEFTNISHA
;
A
#
# COMPACT_ATOMS: atom_id res chain seq x y z
N MET A 1 -24.24 37.09 -2.89
CA MET A 1 -22.96 36.62 -3.41
C MET A 1 -23.10 35.14 -3.74
N ALA A 2 -22.34 34.62 -4.67
CA ALA A 2 -22.63 33.31 -5.24
C ALA A 2 -21.74 32.23 -4.58
N VAL A 3 -22.26 31.00 -4.49
CA VAL A 3 -21.51 29.84 -4.03
C VAL A 3 -21.09 29.03 -5.24
N TYR A 4 -19.81 28.71 -5.37
CA TYR A 4 -19.25 27.99 -6.50
C TYR A 4 -18.64 26.66 -6.05
N ARG A 5 -18.72 25.64 -6.91
CA ARG A 5 -18.11 24.34 -6.69
C ARG A 5 -17.05 24.06 -7.75
N CYS A 6 -15.86 23.65 -7.33
CA CYS A 6 -14.81 23.20 -8.23
C CYS A 6 -15.13 21.82 -8.79
N ARG A 7 -15.14 21.65 -10.13
CA ARG A 7 -15.40 20.36 -10.78
C ARG A 7 -14.31 19.31 -10.53
N SER A 8 -13.10 19.75 -10.24
CA SER A 8 -11.95 18.84 -10.06
C SER A 8 -11.78 18.35 -8.63
N SER A 9 -12.02 19.22 -7.62
CA SER A 9 -11.85 18.85 -6.19
C SER A 9 -13.17 18.69 -5.44
N GLY A 10 -14.30 19.13 -6.03
CA GLY A 10 -15.58 19.18 -5.33
C GLY A 10 -15.66 20.28 -4.25
N SER A 11 -14.56 21.02 -3.99
CA SER A 11 -14.53 22.07 -2.99
C SER A 11 -15.52 23.17 -3.31
N VAL A 12 -16.12 23.75 -2.27
CA VAL A 12 -17.10 24.83 -2.36
C VAL A 12 -16.42 26.12 -1.90
N ASN A 13 -16.47 27.17 -2.71
CA ASN A 13 -16.06 28.53 -2.37
C ASN A 13 -17.32 29.38 -2.19
N ASP A 14 -17.47 29.98 -1.02
CA ASP A 14 -18.56 30.88 -0.64
C ASP A 14 -17.99 32.30 -0.58
N GLU A 15 -18.31 33.11 -1.60
CA GLU A 15 -17.79 34.48 -1.74
C GLU A 15 -18.10 35.38 -0.53
N GLU A 16 -19.18 35.10 0.20
CA GLU A 16 -19.57 35.86 1.37
C GLU A 16 -18.73 35.52 2.59
N LYS A 17 -18.36 34.22 2.75
CA LYS A 17 -17.56 33.74 3.88
C LYS A 17 -16.06 33.96 3.68
N GLU A 18 -15.59 33.84 2.45
CA GLU A 18 -14.16 33.90 2.15
C GLU A 18 -13.71 35.29 1.68
N GLY A 19 -14.64 36.19 1.38
CA GLY A 19 -14.36 37.60 1.04
C GLY A 19 -13.68 37.82 -0.32
N THR A 20 -13.53 36.74 -1.10
CA THR A 20 -12.87 36.78 -2.43
C THR A 20 -13.85 36.33 -3.52
N LYS A 21 -14.05 37.14 -4.57
CA LYS A 21 -14.87 36.74 -5.69
C LYS A 21 -14.18 35.66 -6.53
N VAL A 22 -14.94 34.67 -6.98
CA VAL A 22 -14.40 33.59 -7.82
C VAL A 22 -13.83 34.13 -9.15
N SER A 23 -14.39 35.23 -9.66
CA SER A 23 -13.85 35.93 -10.83
C SER A 23 -12.44 36.53 -10.64
N GLU A 24 -12.02 36.71 -9.41
CA GLU A 24 -10.71 37.23 -9.04
C GLU A 24 -9.68 36.11 -8.75
N LEU A 25 -10.16 34.85 -8.63
CA LEU A 25 -9.30 33.69 -8.45
C LEU A 25 -8.74 33.21 -9.79
N LYS A 26 -7.44 33.12 -9.90
CA LYS A 26 -6.79 32.49 -11.08
C LYS A 26 -6.86 30.96 -11.02
N VAL A 27 -6.89 30.40 -9.81
CA VAL A 27 -6.92 28.96 -9.55
C VAL A 27 -7.81 28.64 -8.36
N CYS A 28 -8.32 27.42 -8.29
CA CYS A 28 -9.03 26.90 -7.12
C CYS A 28 -8.10 26.88 -5.90
N PRO A 29 -8.50 27.44 -4.74
CA PRO A 29 -7.65 27.49 -3.54
C PRO A 29 -7.23 26.10 -3.01
N VAL A 30 -8.03 25.08 -3.28
CA VAL A 30 -7.82 23.73 -2.75
C VAL A 30 -6.97 22.86 -3.68
N CYS A 31 -7.34 22.75 -4.96
CA CYS A 31 -6.64 21.86 -5.89
C CYS A 31 -5.77 22.57 -6.94
N ARG A 32 -5.72 23.90 -6.89
CA ARG A 32 -4.95 24.79 -7.79
C ARG A 32 -5.24 24.62 -9.29
N VAL A 33 -6.37 24.01 -9.64
CA VAL A 33 -6.85 23.96 -11.03
C VAL A 33 -7.40 25.33 -11.43
N ALA A 34 -7.27 25.69 -12.70
CA ALA A 34 -7.72 26.97 -13.21
C ALA A 34 -9.20 27.28 -12.85
N SER A 35 -9.52 28.53 -12.60
CA SER A 35 -10.83 28.95 -12.07
C SER A 35 -12.00 28.70 -13.02
N ASP A 36 -11.77 28.46 -14.31
CA ASP A 36 -12.78 28.06 -15.30
C ASP A 36 -13.47 26.72 -14.97
N LYS A 37 -12.88 25.93 -14.07
CA LYS A 37 -13.49 24.70 -13.53
C LYS A 37 -14.43 24.94 -12.33
N MET A 38 -14.58 26.18 -11.89
CA MET A 38 -15.53 26.57 -10.83
C MET A 38 -16.91 26.81 -11.45
N VAL A 39 -17.92 26.15 -10.90
CA VAL A 39 -19.32 26.27 -11.36
C VAL A 39 -20.23 26.66 -10.19
N PRO A 40 -21.35 27.36 -10.42
CA PRO A 40 -22.30 27.63 -9.35
C PRO A 40 -22.76 26.36 -8.66
N ALA A 41 -22.83 26.40 -7.33
CA ALA A 41 -23.19 25.24 -6.52
C ALA A 41 -24.69 24.90 -6.61
N ASP A 42 -25.53 25.91 -6.87
CA ASP A 42 -26.97 25.74 -7.06
C ASP A 42 -27.26 25.46 -8.53
N GLY A 43 -27.80 24.29 -8.83
CA GLY A 43 -28.16 23.83 -10.18
C GLY A 43 -29.36 24.54 -10.76
N GLY A 44 -29.28 25.87 -10.91
CA GLY A 44 -30.27 26.70 -11.57
C GLY A 44 -30.09 26.65 -13.09
N ALA A 45 -30.71 25.69 -13.77
CA ALA A 45 -30.84 25.69 -15.20
C ALA A 45 -31.71 26.87 -15.65
N LYS A 46 -31.13 27.96 -16.18
CA LYS A 46 -31.86 28.91 -16.96
C LYS A 46 -32.15 28.28 -18.33
N LYS A 47 -33.45 27.95 -18.56
CA LYS A 47 -34.01 27.71 -19.88
C LYS A 47 -33.95 29.02 -20.66
N THR A 48 -33.23 29.05 -21.77
CA THR A 48 -33.51 29.99 -22.86
C THR A 48 -34.21 29.20 -23.95
N ALA A 49 -35.41 29.68 -24.31
CA ALA A 49 -36.27 29.17 -25.37
C ALA A 49 -35.88 29.78 -26.71
N SER A 50 -36.33 29.09 -27.77
CA SER A 50 -36.39 29.40 -29.20
C SER A 50 -35.28 28.73 -30.02
N ASP A 51 -35.52 28.05 -31.12
CA ASP A 51 -36.62 28.00 -32.06
C ASP A 51 -36.63 26.68 -32.85
N GLU A 52 -37.77 26.40 -33.35
CA GLU A 52 -38.27 25.40 -34.26
C GLU A 52 -37.36 24.89 -35.39
N GLY A 53 -37.55 23.61 -35.71
CA GLY A 53 -37.81 23.28 -37.12
C GLY A 53 -36.90 22.22 -37.77
N THR A 54 -37.55 21.17 -38.08
CA THR A 54 -37.49 20.30 -39.27
C THR A 54 -36.80 18.95 -39.19
N SER A 55 -37.64 18.01 -39.50
CA SER A 55 -37.53 16.58 -39.80
C SER A 55 -36.46 16.18 -40.82
N GLY A 56 -35.86 15.03 -40.67
CA GLY A 56 -35.12 14.31 -41.70
C GLY A 56 -34.62 12.96 -41.18
N GLY A 57 -35.16 11.89 -41.73
CA GLY A 57 -34.93 10.50 -41.35
C GLY A 57 -33.57 9.93 -41.77
N PRO A 58 -33.33 8.65 -41.52
CA PRO A 58 -31.99 8.08 -41.46
C PRO A 58 -31.48 7.54 -42.81
N VAL A 59 -30.15 7.63 -43.02
CA VAL A 59 -29.43 6.97 -44.13
C VAL A 59 -28.36 6.07 -43.56
N PRO A 60 -28.11 4.88 -44.16
CA PRO A 60 -27.36 3.79 -43.56
C PRO A 60 -25.83 3.91 -43.76
N ALA A 61 -25.10 3.31 -42.85
CA ALA A 61 -23.64 3.24 -42.86
C ALA A 61 -23.11 2.23 -43.89
N GLU A 62 -22.21 2.67 -44.76
CA GLU A 62 -21.38 1.80 -45.59
C GLU A 62 -20.07 1.43 -44.89
N HIS A 63 -19.77 0.13 -44.93
CA HIS A 63 -18.53 -0.47 -44.52
C HIS A 63 -17.40 -0.13 -45.51
N VAL A 64 -16.28 0.38 -45.02
CA VAL A 64 -15.01 0.37 -45.76
C VAL A 64 -13.94 -0.33 -44.89
N GLN A 65 -13.50 -1.51 -45.33
CA GLN A 65 -12.32 -2.19 -44.83
C GLN A 65 -11.07 -1.65 -45.55
N PRO A 66 -9.93 -1.45 -44.89
CA PRO A 66 -8.65 -1.33 -45.57
C PRO A 66 -7.91 -2.69 -45.63
N ALA A 67 -7.41 -2.99 -46.82
CA ALA A 67 -6.70 -4.19 -47.18
C ALA A 67 -5.30 -4.26 -46.54
N LEU A 68 -4.94 -5.48 -46.09
CA LEU A 68 -3.61 -5.87 -45.64
C LEU A 68 -2.75 -6.27 -46.85
N GLY A 69 -1.58 -5.63 -47.01
CA GLY A 69 -0.52 -6.08 -47.91
C GLY A 69 0.62 -6.75 -47.10
N PRO A 70 1.32 -7.75 -47.66
CA PRO A 70 2.22 -8.60 -46.89
C PRO A 70 3.62 -8.01 -46.74
N ALA A 71 4.17 -8.07 -45.51
CA ALA A 71 5.56 -7.71 -45.24
C ALA A 71 6.48 -8.94 -45.37
N ALA A 72 7.55 -8.76 -46.13
CA ALA A 72 8.55 -9.77 -46.43
C ALA A 72 9.49 -10.03 -45.24
N HIS A 73 9.79 -11.30 -44.99
CA HIS A 73 10.84 -11.77 -44.09
C HIS A 73 12.24 -11.64 -44.75
N SER A 74 13.19 -11.14 -43.99
CA SER A 74 14.61 -11.39 -44.26
C SER A 74 15.35 -11.79 -42.98
N PRO A 75 16.21 -12.80 -43.01
CA PRO A 75 16.83 -13.36 -41.81
C PRO A 75 18.14 -12.64 -41.46
N ALA A 76 18.29 -12.32 -40.16
CA ALA A 76 19.55 -11.81 -39.63
C ALA A 76 20.44 -12.96 -39.12
N ALA A 77 21.67 -12.96 -39.55
CA ALA A 77 22.70 -13.93 -39.24
C ALA A 77 23.19 -13.83 -37.78
N HIS A 78 23.36 -14.98 -37.14
CA HIS A 78 24.09 -15.15 -35.89
C HIS A 78 25.59 -14.92 -36.08
N VAL A 79 26.16 -14.04 -35.27
CA VAL A 79 27.59 -13.99 -34.99
C VAL A 79 27.78 -14.16 -33.50
N GLN A 80 28.40 -15.26 -33.10
CA GLN A 80 28.92 -15.49 -31.76
C GLN A 80 30.33 -14.88 -31.65
N PRO A 81 30.73 -14.25 -30.55
CA PRO A 81 32.11 -14.07 -30.20
C PRO A 81 32.56 -15.12 -29.19
N GLU A 82 33.60 -15.85 -29.54
CA GLU A 82 34.36 -16.71 -28.65
C GLU A 82 35.15 -15.87 -27.63
N HIS A 83 35.05 -16.24 -26.36
CA HIS A 83 35.96 -15.74 -25.32
C HIS A 83 36.74 -16.90 -24.70
N GLY A 84 38.03 -16.86 -24.87
CA GLY A 84 38.99 -17.68 -24.14
C GLY A 84 39.22 -17.15 -22.71
N PRO A 85 39.72 -18.00 -21.78
CA PRO A 85 39.81 -17.68 -20.37
C PRO A 85 41.06 -16.86 -20.04
N ALA A 86 40.87 -15.78 -19.25
CA ALA A 86 41.94 -15.10 -18.55
C ALA A 86 41.81 -15.29 -17.06
N GLU A 87 42.72 -16.12 -16.52
CA GLU A 87 42.93 -16.23 -15.08
C GLU A 87 43.64 -14.96 -14.56
N HIS A 88 43.03 -14.30 -13.58
CA HIS A 88 43.77 -13.40 -12.68
C HIS A 88 43.36 -13.69 -11.21
N ASN A 89 44.25 -14.45 -10.58
CA ASN A 89 44.37 -14.56 -9.13
C ASN A 89 44.84 -13.22 -8.54
N HIS A 90 43.98 -12.53 -7.78
CA HIS A 90 44.41 -11.58 -6.78
C HIS A 90 43.92 -12.01 -5.40
N ARG A 91 44.85 -12.58 -4.65
CA ARG A 91 44.78 -12.81 -3.22
C ARG A 91 44.74 -11.47 -2.52
N MET A 92 43.62 -11.13 -1.84
CA MET A 92 43.57 -10.02 -0.89
C MET A 92 43.91 -10.54 0.49
N GLU A 93 44.97 -9.99 1.06
CA GLU A 93 45.34 -10.15 2.47
C GLU A 93 44.36 -9.38 3.37
N PRO A 94 44.11 -9.85 4.62
CA PRO A 94 43.18 -9.15 5.52
C PRO A 94 43.84 -7.91 6.10
N ALA A 95 43.22 -6.74 5.91
CA ALA A 95 43.63 -5.50 6.53
C ALA A 95 43.35 -5.52 8.03
N ALA A 96 44.37 -5.18 8.80
CA ALA A 96 44.34 -5.07 10.25
C ALA A 96 43.33 -4.00 10.73
N SER A 97 42.60 -4.35 11.80
CA SER A 97 41.70 -3.46 12.52
C SER A 97 42.46 -2.34 13.22
N ASN A 98 42.22 -1.09 12.84
CA ASN A 98 42.57 0.05 13.67
C ASN A 98 41.39 0.34 14.61
N MET A 99 41.62 0.10 15.89
CA MET A 99 40.81 0.64 16.98
C MET A 99 41.16 2.11 17.17
N ASP A 100 40.44 3.00 16.50
CA ASP A 100 40.34 4.39 16.87
C ASP A 100 38.90 4.85 16.65
N GLY A 101 38.29 5.37 17.73
CA GLY A 101 36.87 5.69 17.84
C GLY A 101 36.45 6.94 17.04
N THR A 102 36.70 6.95 15.75
CA THR A 102 36.13 7.93 14.81
C THR A 102 34.92 7.31 14.13
N PRO A 103 33.74 7.99 14.15
CA PRO A 103 32.59 7.46 13.44
C PRO A 103 32.91 7.37 11.95
N PRO A 104 32.37 6.34 11.24
CA PRO A 104 32.63 6.19 9.80
C PRO A 104 32.18 7.45 9.07
N VAL A 105 33.12 8.07 8.37
CA VAL A 105 32.86 9.17 7.45
C VAL A 105 31.83 8.67 6.45
N GLN A 106 30.64 9.26 6.46
CA GLN A 106 29.65 9.06 5.43
C GLN A 106 30.34 9.30 4.08
N ALA A 107 30.36 8.31 3.22
CA ALA A 107 30.82 8.43 1.85
C ALA A 107 30.14 9.67 1.24
N GLY A 108 30.94 10.66 0.88
CA GLY A 108 30.46 11.98 0.54
C GLY A 108 29.37 11.91 -0.53
N ALA A 109 28.15 12.28 -0.14
CA ALA A 109 27.20 12.75 -1.12
C ALA A 109 27.94 13.86 -1.90
N ALA A 110 28.13 13.67 -3.20
CA ALA A 110 28.65 14.73 -4.07
C ALA A 110 27.91 16.01 -3.68
N SER A 111 28.65 17.05 -3.35
CA SER A 111 28.07 18.32 -2.91
C SER A 111 27.13 18.79 -4.01
N VAL A 112 25.83 18.55 -3.83
CA VAL A 112 24.80 19.05 -4.73
C VAL A 112 24.92 20.56 -4.67
N VAL A 113 25.36 21.19 -5.75
CA VAL A 113 25.36 22.64 -5.89
C VAL A 113 23.90 23.06 -5.83
N ARG A 114 23.47 23.50 -4.65
CA ARG A 114 22.12 24.06 -4.49
C ARG A 114 22.12 25.38 -5.25
N VAL A 115 21.42 25.43 -6.36
CA VAL A 115 21.03 26.69 -6.97
C VAL A 115 20.14 27.40 -5.94
N PRO A 116 20.41 28.65 -5.55
CA PRO A 116 19.54 29.38 -4.64
C PRO A 116 18.09 29.28 -5.14
N GLY A 117 17.17 28.87 -4.28
CA GLY A 117 15.83 28.37 -4.64
C GLY A 117 14.86 29.36 -5.30
N GLU A 118 15.32 30.51 -5.75
CA GLU A 118 14.50 31.55 -6.39
C GLU A 118 14.93 31.89 -7.82
N ALA A 119 16.07 31.40 -8.31
CA ALA A 119 16.51 31.70 -9.65
C ALA A 119 16.02 30.64 -10.65
N LEU A 120 14.84 30.83 -11.18
CA LEU A 120 14.48 30.17 -12.43
C LEU A 120 15.43 30.66 -13.53
N PRO A 121 15.96 29.79 -14.40
CA PRO A 121 16.85 30.18 -15.51
C PRO A 121 16.08 30.92 -16.64
N TYR A 122 14.82 31.24 -16.42
CA TYR A 122 13.93 31.94 -17.34
C TYR A 122 12.92 32.80 -16.58
N ASP A 123 12.31 33.77 -17.24
CA ASP A 123 11.28 34.60 -16.65
C ASP A 123 10.04 33.76 -16.26
N PRO A 124 9.46 33.92 -15.05
CA PRO A 124 8.29 33.20 -14.61
C PRO A 124 7.08 33.29 -15.55
N GLU A 125 6.94 34.36 -16.34
CA GLU A 125 5.85 34.52 -17.31
C GLU A 125 5.92 33.48 -18.46
N TYR A 126 7.11 32.92 -18.71
CA TYR A 126 7.31 31.84 -19.70
C TYR A 126 7.15 30.44 -19.11
N ALA A 127 6.85 30.34 -17.81
CA ALA A 127 6.59 29.05 -17.19
C ALA A 127 5.31 28.41 -17.77
N ARG A 128 5.43 27.19 -18.30
CA ARG A 128 4.27 26.42 -18.79
C ARG A 128 3.70 25.58 -17.66
N VAL A 129 2.39 25.66 -17.47
CA VAL A 129 1.64 24.82 -16.52
C VAL A 129 0.84 23.78 -17.32
N GLY A 130 0.86 22.53 -16.87
CA GLY A 130 0.11 21.43 -17.50
C GLY A 130 0.63 21.10 -18.89
N THR A 131 1.80 20.51 -18.97
CA THR A 131 2.41 20.11 -20.23
C THR A 131 2.07 18.67 -20.58
N ASP A 132 2.06 18.33 -21.86
CA ASP A 132 1.98 16.96 -22.36
C ASP A 132 3.29 16.18 -22.15
N SER A 133 4.35 16.86 -21.72
CA SER A 133 5.63 16.24 -21.44
C SER A 133 5.61 15.54 -20.08
N ARG A 134 5.66 14.22 -20.13
CA ARG A 134 5.73 13.39 -18.92
C ARG A 134 6.99 13.74 -18.12
N TYR A 135 6.83 13.83 -16.79
CA TYR A 135 7.87 14.13 -15.82
C TYR A 135 8.47 15.55 -15.85
N MET A 136 7.95 16.48 -16.62
CA MET A 136 8.50 17.83 -16.69
C MET A 136 8.48 18.53 -15.33
N ASP A 137 7.35 18.42 -14.61
CA ASP A 137 7.18 19.04 -13.29
C ASP A 137 8.13 18.41 -12.26
N GLU A 138 8.27 17.08 -12.28
CA GLU A 138 9.19 16.36 -11.39
C GLU A 138 10.65 16.70 -11.68
N ILE A 139 11.03 16.85 -12.96
CA ILE A 139 12.39 17.24 -13.34
C ILE A 139 12.68 18.65 -12.84
N HIS A 140 11.76 19.58 -13.03
CA HIS A 140 11.91 20.96 -12.54
C HIS A 140 11.98 21.00 -11.01
N GLU A 141 11.12 20.26 -10.31
CA GLU A 141 11.14 20.20 -8.84
C GLU A 141 12.48 19.67 -8.32
N MET A 142 12.98 18.58 -8.90
CA MET A 142 14.28 18.00 -8.51
C MET A 142 15.43 18.94 -8.87
N ALA A 143 15.39 19.61 -10.03
CA ALA A 143 16.41 20.56 -10.45
C ALA A 143 16.52 21.76 -9.52
N VAL A 144 15.39 22.27 -9.03
CA VAL A 144 15.34 23.40 -8.08
C VAL A 144 15.74 22.95 -6.68
N LYS A 145 15.21 21.83 -6.19
CA LYS A 145 15.40 21.38 -4.80
C LYS A 145 16.72 20.64 -4.57
N GLY A 146 17.30 20.03 -5.62
CA GLY A 146 18.47 19.15 -5.50
C GLY A 146 18.19 17.93 -4.61
N GLN A 147 16.95 17.48 -4.52
CA GLN A 147 16.51 16.41 -3.64
C GLN A 147 15.46 15.52 -4.32
N SER A 148 15.37 14.27 -3.87
CA SER A 148 14.32 13.37 -4.32
C SER A 148 12.94 13.86 -3.90
N ILE A 149 11.96 13.74 -4.79
CA ILE A 149 10.56 14.03 -4.47
C ILE A 149 10.03 12.94 -3.55
N ILE A 150 9.57 13.32 -2.37
CA ILE A 150 8.92 12.40 -1.42
C ILE A 150 7.42 12.45 -1.62
N ALA A 151 6.81 11.28 -1.84
CA ALA A 151 5.38 11.16 -2.00
C ALA A 151 4.80 10.11 -1.05
N ALA A 152 3.59 10.36 -0.60
CA ALA A 152 2.83 9.45 0.24
C ALA A 152 1.86 8.60 -0.60
N MET A 153 1.44 7.46 -0.05
CA MET A 153 0.45 6.53 -0.58
C MET A 153 0.92 5.78 -1.86
N GLY A 154 0.12 4.86 -2.35
CA GLY A 154 0.43 4.00 -3.49
C GLY A 154 0.69 4.75 -4.78
N THR A 155 1.33 4.09 -5.71
CA THR A 155 1.56 4.60 -7.06
C THR A 155 0.23 4.92 -7.75
N GLN A 156 0.26 5.91 -8.64
CA GLN A 156 -0.85 6.23 -9.55
C GLN A 156 -0.54 5.76 -10.99
N MET A 157 0.56 5.02 -11.16
CA MET A 157 0.89 4.42 -12.45
C MET A 157 -0.12 3.32 -12.79
N PRO A 158 -0.56 3.24 -14.06
CA PRO A 158 -1.44 2.17 -14.51
C PRO A 158 -0.84 0.79 -14.22
N MET A 159 -1.68 -0.13 -13.81
CA MET A 159 -1.38 -1.55 -13.64
C MET A 159 -2.70 -2.33 -13.64
N PRO A 160 -2.69 -3.64 -13.96
CA PRO A 160 -3.85 -4.50 -13.79
C PRO A 160 -4.39 -4.40 -12.36
N GLY A 161 -5.70 -4.29 -12.23
CA GLY A 161 -6.40 -4.01 -10.98
C GLY A 161 -7.41 -5.08 -10.61
N TRP A 162 -7.88 -5.06 -9.37
CA TRP A 162 -8.90 -5.97 -8.87
C TRP A 162 -10.24 -5.81 -9.62
N ASP A 163 -10.51 -4.63 -10.21
CA ASP A 163 -11.71 -4.38 -11.01
C ASP A 163 -11.71 -5.15 -12.34
N ASP A 164 -10.54 -5.62 -12.79
CA ASP A 164 -10.41 -6.46 -13.99
C ASP A 164 -10.81 -7.94 -13.75
N ILE A 165 -11.05 -8.34 -12.50
CA ILE A 165 -11.43 -9.70 -12.09
C ILE A 165 -12.90 -9.69 -11.66
N LEU A 166 -13.66 -10.69 -12.06
CA LEU A 166 -15.09 -10.84 -11.77
C LEU A 166 -15.35 -12.18 -11.10
N PHE A 167 -16.41 -12.27 -10.27
CA PHE A 167 -16.92 -13.54 -9.78
C PHE A 167 -17.86 -14.19 -10.79
N LEU A 168 -17.76 -15.49 -10.92
CA LEU A 168 -18.66 -16.36 -11.68
C LEU A 168 -19.76 -16.84 -10.72
N GLY A 169 -20.88 -16.13 -10.67
CA GLY A 169 -22.00 -16.49 -9.80
C GLY A 169 -22.65 -17.81 -10.19
N ALA A 170 -22.90 -18.65 -9.21
CA ALA A 170 -23.61 -19.92 -9.35
C ALA A 170 -25.10 -19.71 -9.65
N GLN A 171 -25.72 -20.66 -10.41
CA GLN A 171 -27.16 -20.65 -10.68
C GLN A 171 -27.75 -22.07 -10.64
N LEU A 172 -27.25 -22.99 -11.47
CA LEU A 172 -27.73 -24.34 -11.61
C LEU A 172 -26.67 -25.40 -11.31
N ASN A 173 -25.43 -25.12 -11.65
CA ASN A 173 -24.30 -26.00 -11.40
C ASN A 173 -22.99 -25.15 -11.35
N PRO A 174 -22.45 -24.91 -10.15
CA PRO A 174 -23.05 -25.22 -8.85
C PRO A 174 -24.32 -24.39 -8.57
N MET A 175 -25.05 -24.75 -7.50
CA MET A 175 -26.17 -23.95 -7.01
C MET A 175 -25.66 -22.94 -5.96
N PRO A 176 -26.18 -21.71 -5.94
CA PRO A 176 -25.86 -20.76 -4.89
C PRO A 176 -26.49 -21.18 -3.56
N LEU A 177 -26.00 -20.67 -2.46
CA LEU A 177 -26.68 -20.76 -1.17
C LEU A 177 -27.78 -19.71 -1.08
N ASP A 178 -28.75 -19.94 -0.18
CA ASP A 178 -29.77 -18.94 0.16
C ASP A 178 -29.13 -17.65 0.69
N GLU A 179 -29.79 -16.50 0.46
CA GLU A 179 -29.30 -15.16 0.82
C GLU A 179 -28.86 -15.03 2.27
N HIS A 180 -29.50 -15.77 3.19
CA HIS A 180 -29.21 -15.73 4.62
C HIS A 180 -28.56 -17.01 5.16
N ALA A 181 -28.09 -17.90 4.27
CA ALA A 181 -27.38 -19.10 4.69
C ALA A 181 -26.16 -18.74 5.54
N PRO A 182 -25.90 -19.44 6.65
CA PRO A 182 -24.71 -19.21 7.45
C PRO A 182 -23.46 -19.49 6.62
N VAL A 183 -22.44 -18.63 6.76
CA VAL A 183 -21.14 -18.79 6.13
C VAL A 183 -20.09 -18.63 7.22
N LYS A 184 -19.17 -19.57 7.28
CA LYS A 184 -18.02 -19.53 8.20
C LYS A 184 -17.03 -18.45 7.74
N THR A 185 -16.46 -17.75 8.72
CA THR A 185 -15.52 -16.65 8.50
C THR A 185 -14.28 -16.75 9.38
N GLU A 186 -14.21 -17.77 10.24
CA GLU A 186 -13.08 -17.97 11.13
C GLU A 186 -11.79 -18.11 10.31
N THR A 187 -10.82 -17.30 10.67
CA THR A 187 -9.51 -17.26 10.03
C THR A 187 -8.43 -17.52 11.07
N ILE A 188 -7.62 -18.55 10.87
CA ILE A 188 -6.58 -18.96 11.80
C ILE A 188 -5.23 -18.64 11.17
N ILE A 189 -4.46 -17.78 11.83
CA ILE A 189 -3.08 -17.49 11.45
C ILE A 189 -2.12 -18.27 12.35
N GLY A 190 -1.22 -19.00 11.73
CA GLY A 190 -0.29 -19.89 12.42
C GLY A 190 -1.00 -21.12 12.98
N LYS A 191 -1.77 -21.82 12.12
CA LYS A 191 -2.55 -23.03 12.51
C LYS A 191 -1.73 -24.10 13.22
N HIS A 192 -0.40 -24.16 12.97
CA HIS A 192 0.53 -25.10 13.62
C HIS A 192 1.28 -24.50 14.80
N ALA A 193 1.12 -23.23 15.09
CA ALA A 193 1.72 -22.61 16.26
C ALA A 193 1.12 -23.15 17.55
N ARG A 194 1.90 -23.18 18.62
CA ARG A 194 1.39 -23.63 19.94
C ARG A 194 0.22 -22.77 20.45
N LYS A 195 0.17 -21.49 20.06
CA LYS A 195 -0.87 -20.52 20.39
C LYS A 195 -1.34 -19.81 19.12
N PRO A 196 -2.15 -20.45 18.26
CA PRO A 196 -2.62 -19.85 17.03
C PRO A 196 -3.35 -18.52 17.28
N MET A 197 -3.30 -17.61 16.33
CA MET A 197 -4.11 -16.41 16.36
C MET A 197 -5.43 -16.65 15.60
N VAL A 198 -6.53 -16.64 16.32
CA VAL A 198 -7.88 -16.86 15.76
C VAL A 198 -8.59 -15.51 15.60
N LEU A 199 -9.09 -15.26 14.40
CA LEU A 199 -9.85 -14.09 14.00
C LEU A 199 -11.24 -14.50 13.53
N GLU A 200 -12.27 -13.66 13.76
CA GLU A 200 -13.62 -13.85 13.22
C GLU A 200 -13.80 -13.18 11.83
N HIS A 201 -12.76 -12.46 11.38
CA HIS A 201 -12.77 -11.68 10.14
C HIS A 201 -11.43 -11.86 9.40
N PRO A 202 -11.44 -12.24 8.09
CA PRO A 202 -10.22 -12.51 7.32
C PRO A 202 -9.40 -11.25 7.00
N VAL A 203 -10.00 -10.06 7.16
CA VAL A 203 -9.36 -8.78 6.87
C VAL A 203 -8.97 -8.08 8.15
N TYR A 204 -7.70 -7.69 8.27
CA TYR A 204 -7.19 -7.00 9.45
C TYR A 204 -6.41 -5.73 9.11
N ILE A 205 -6.13 -4.90 10.13
CA ILE A 205 -5.42 -3.64 9.96
C ILE A 205 -3.92 -3.87 9.87
N SER A 206 -3.34 -3.56 8.71
CA SER A 206 -1.91 -3.70 8.41
C SER A 206 -1.03 -2.74 9.20
N HIS A 207 0.27 -2.97 9.16
CA HIS A 207 1.28 -2.20 9.86
C HIS A 207 1.34 -0.72 9.43
N MET A 208 1.07 0.17 10.36
CA MET A 208 1.17 1.62 10.21
C MET A 208 1.72 2.24 11.48
N SER A 209 2.93 2.80 11.43
CA SER A 209 3.67 3.19 12.63
C SER A 209 3.08 4.38 13.38
N PHE A 210 3.18 4.36 14.72
CA PHE A 210 3.05 5.55 15.54
C PHE A 210 4.19 6.52 15.21
N GLY A 211 3.84 7.75 14.88
CA GLY A 211 4.73 8.77 14.31
C GLY A 211 4.44 9.04 12.83
N ALA A 212 4.20 8.03 12.00
CA ALA A 212 3.58 8.24 10.69
C ALA A 212 2.12 8.64 10.83
N LEU A 213 1.37 7.94 11.69
CA LEU A 213 0.00 8.26 12.09
C LEU A 213 -0.02 8.95 13.46
N SER A 214 -1.09 9.69 13.72
CA SER A 214 -1.39 10.24 15.04
C SER A 214 -1.79 9.14 16.02
N LYS A 215 -1.67 9.41 17.32
CA LYS A 215 -2.11 8.53 18.41
C LYS A 215 -3.60 8.21 18.28
N GLU A 216 -4.44 9.23 18.06
CA GLU A 216 -5.89 9.11 17.90
C GLU A 216 -6.26 8.18 16.75
N THR A 217 -5.54 8.26 15.62
CA THR A 217 -5.75 7.35 14.50
C THR A 217 -5.41 5.91 14.88
N LYS A 218 -4.28 5.69 15.55
CA LYS A 218 -3.85 4.35 15.96
C LYS A 218 -4.87 3.71 16.89
N ILE A 219 -5.35 4.44 17.89
CA ILE A 219 -6.35 3.95 18.85
C ILE A 219 -7.70 3.71 18.15
N ALA A 220 -8.14 4.62 17.29
CA ALA A 220 -9.38 4.46 16.53
C ALA A 220 -9.37 3.21 15.64
N LEU A 221 -8.25 2.93 14.96
CA LEU A 221 -8.09 1.72 14.16
C LEU A 221 -8.13 0.46 15.03
N ALA A 222 -7.47 0.46 16.19
CA ALA A 222 -7.48 -0.66 17.13
C ALA A 222 -8.89 -0.93 17.69
N LYS A 223 -9.61 0.09 18.14
CA LYS A 223 -11.01 -0.03 18.60
C LYS A 223 -11.92 -0.53 17.48
N GLY A 224 -11.77 0.00 16.25
CA GLY A 224 -12.58 -0.39 15.11
C GLY A 224 -12.35 -1.84 14.68
N SER A 225 -11.11 -2.33 14.69
CA SER A 225 -10.79 -3.74 14.42
C SER A 225 -11.26 -4.67 15.56
N ALA A 226 -11.15 -4.22 16.80
CA ALA A 226 -11.62 -4.99 17.96
C ALA A 226 -13.14 -5.22 17.94
N ALA A 227 -13.91 -4.24 17.47
CA ALA A 227 -15.37 -4.33 17.39
C ALA A 227 -15.87 -5.44 16.45
N VAL A 228 -15.04 -5.89 15.50
CA VAL A 228 -15.35 -6.99 14.56
C VAL A 228 -14.44 -8.22 14.79
N HIS A 229 -13.78 -8.29 15.92
CA HIS A 229 -12.90 -9.38 16.34
C HIS A 229 -11.80 -9.73 15.32
N THR A 230 -11.15 -8.71 14.75
CA THR A 230 -9.98 -8.89 13.89
C THR A 230 -8.71 -8.25 14.50
N ALA A 231 -7.58 -8.36 13.80
CA ALA A 231 -6.30 -7.92 14.33
C ALA A 231 -5.95 -6.47 13.98
N MET A 232 -5.11 -5.87 14.82
CA MET A 232 -4.40 -4.62 14.61
C MET A 232 -2.88 -4.86 14.64
N CYS A 233 -2.14 -4.17 13.77
CA CYS A 233 -0.68 -4.28 13.71
C CYS A 233 0.02 -3.05 14.26
N SER A 234 1.16 -3.24 14.97
CA SER A 234 1.92 -2.15 15.58
C SER A 234 2.51 -1.16 14.57
N GLY A 235 3.06 -1.69 13.49
CA GLY A 235 3.85 -0.91 12.53
C GLY A 235 5.27 -0.62 12.99
N GLU A 236 6.12 -0.16 12.06
CA GLU A 236 7.53 0.17 12.28
C GLU A 236 7.69 1.43 13.13
N GLY A 237 7.42 1.32 14.40
CA GLY A 237 7.48 2.46 15.31
C GLY A 237 7.44 2.06 16.79
N GLY A 238 7.47 0.77 17.06
CA GLY A 238 7.26 0.24 18.40
C GLY A 238 5.78 0.15 18.78
N ILE A 239 5.52 -0.23 20.01
CA ILE A 239 4.19 -0.42 20.57
C ILE A 239 3.71 0.85 21.24
N LEU A 240 2.58 1.39 20.80
CA LEU A 240 1.81 2.38 21.54
C LEU A 240 0.90 1.63 22.53
N PRO A 241 1.07 1.79 23.84
CA PRO A 241 0.32 0.98 24.82
C PRO A 241 -1.18 1.07 24.66
N GLU A 242 -1.72 2.27 24.46
CA GLU A 242 -3.16 2.50 24.34
C GLU A 242 -3.76 1.85 23.08
N GLU A 243 -2.99 1.77 22.00
CA GLU A 243 -3.40 1.04 20.80
C GLU A 243 -3.47 -0.47 21.06
N ARG A 244 -2.40 -1.02 21.65
CA ARG A 244 -2.36 -2.46 21.98
C ARG A 244 -3.49 -2.84 22.92
N ASP A 245 -3.74 -2.04 23.96
CA ASP A 245 -4.75 -2.32 24.97
C ASP A 245 -6.19 -2.20 24.42
N ALA A 246 -6.37 -1.45 23.31
CA ALA A 246 -7.65 -1.33 22.60
C ALA A 246 -7.86 -2.41 21.54
N ALA A 247 -6.85 -3.17 21.15
CA ALA A 247 -6.94 -4.19 20.09
C ALA A 247 -7.54 -5.51 20.63
N TYR A 248 -8.31 -6.22 19.79
CA TYR A 248 -8.77 -7.60 20.06
C TYR A 248 -7.61 -8.60 19.90
N ARG A 249 -6.89 -8.55 18.77
CA ARG A 249 -5.64 -9.27 18.52
C ARG A 249 -4.59 -8.28 18.06
N TYR A 250 -3.35 -8.51 18.44
CA TYR A 250 -2.26 -7.57 18.16
C TYR A 250 -1.05 -8.26 17.54
N ILE A 251 -0.71 -7.85 16.31
CA ILE A 251 0.48 -8.33 15.59
C ILE A 251 1.61 -7.35 15.81
N PHE A 252 2.70 -7.82 16.40
CA PHE A 252 3.89 -7.01 16.65
C PHE A 252 4.86 -7.06 15.48
N GLU A 253 5.18 -5.91 14.87
CA GLU A 253 6.18 -5.81 13.79
C GLU A 253 7.59 -5.79 14.36
N TYR A 254 8.32 -6.88 14.17
CA TYR A 254 9.71 -7.02 14.58
C TYR A 254 10.61 -6.41 13.50
N VAL A 255 11.25 -5.28 13.82
CA VAL A 255 11.96 -4.42 12.86
C VAL A 255 13.46 -4.33 13.17
N PRO A 256 14.32 -3.96 12.18
CA PRO A 256 15.76 -3.85 12.35
C PRO A 256 16.21 -2.94 13.52
N ASN A 257 15.43 -1.96 13.83
CA ASN A 257 15.70 -1.01 14.93
C ASN A 257 15.30 -1.53 16.32
N LEU A 258 14.67 -2.69 16.41
CA LEU A 258 14.25 -3.39 17.63
C LEU A 258 13.41 -2.51 18.59
N TYR A 259 12.55 -1.65 18.05
CA TYR A 259 11.64 -0.81 18.85
C TYR A 259 10.72 -1.68 19.70
N SER A 260 10.60 -1.36 20.98
CA SER A 260 9.74 -2.06 21.95
C SER A 260 9.97 -3.57 22.07
N VAL A 261 11.11 -4.10 21.61
CA VAL A 261 11.46 -5.52 21.76
C VAL A 261 11.83 -5.78 23.21
N THR A 262 10.93 -6.43 23.92
CA THR A 262 11.13 -6.94 25.29
C THR A 262 10.43 -8.30 25.41
N GLU A 263 10.89 -9.16 26.31
CA GLU A 263 10.26 -10.46 26.56
C GLU A 263 8.76 -10.30 26.90
N GLU A 264 8.41 -9.28 27.68
CA GLU A 264 7.02 -8.99 28.03
C GLU A 264 6.17 -8.67 26.78
N ASN A 265 6.67 -7.81 25.89
CA ASN A 265 5.94 -7.41 24.68
C ASN A 265 5.80 -8.56 23.68
N LEU A 266 6.84 -9.42 23.54
CA LEU A 266 6.79 -10.59 22.68
C LEU A 266 5.73 -11.59 23.17
N LYS A 267 5.63 -11.82 24.48
CA LYS A 267 4.63 -12.73 25.07
C LYS A 267 3.20 -12.16 25.03
N LYS A 268 3.05 -10.83 25.09
CA LYS A 268 1.75 -10.16 25.03
C LYS A 268 1.18 -10.00 23.62
N ALA A 269 2.02 -10.06 22.58
CA ALA A 269 1.56 -10.08 21.21
C ALA A 269 0.81 -11.37 20.88
N ASP A 270 -0.18 -11.32 20.00
CA ASP A 270 -0.89 -12.50 19.49
C ASP A 270 -0.14 -13.15 18.32
N ALA A 271 0.65 -12.39 17.57
CA ALA A 271 1.61 -12.84 16.57
C ALA A 271 2.76 -11.86 16.45
N ILE A 272 3.91 -12.32 15.90
CA ILE A 272 5.08 -11.49 15.65
C ILE A 272 5.41 -11.58 14.16
N GLU A 273 5.58 -10.44 13.50
CA GLU A 273 5.92 -10.39 12.08
C GLU A 273 7.29 -9.75 11.86
N ILE A 274 8.26 -10.53 11.35
CA ILE A 274 9.60 -10.06 10.99
C ILE A 274 9.49 -9.27 9.69
N LYS A 275 9.79 -7.98 9.74
CA LYS A 275 9.68 -7.11 8.57
C LYS A 275 11.00 -7.05 7.80
N ILE A 276 11.03 -7.65 6.62
CA ILE A 276 12.14 -7.55 5.68
C ILE A 276 11.90 -6.42 4.67
N GLY A 277 10.65 -6.24 4.22
CA GLY A 277 10.27 -5.22 3.25
C GLY A 277 8.83 -4.75 3.39
N GLN A 278 8.47 -3.70 2.63
CA GLN A 278 7.10 -3.17 2.59
C GLN A 278 6.81 -2.42 1.28
N GLY A 279 5.60 -2.59 0.75
CA GLY A 279 5.05 -1.84 -0.39
C GLY A 279 6.00 -1.81 -1.60
N THR A 280 6.19 -0.63 -2.13
CA THR A 280 7.07 -0.39 -3.27
C THR A 280 8.51 -0.05 -2.86
N LYS A 281 8.97 -0.55 -1.72
CA LYS A 281 10.29 -0.26 -1.14
C LYS A 281 11.12 -1.51 -0.84
N PRO A 282 11.25 -2.51 -1.73
CA PRO A 282 12.19 -3.60 -1.49
C PRO A 282 13.61 -3.02 -1.42
N GLY A 283 14.37 -3.41 -0.39
CA GLY A 283 15.73 -2.93 -0.16
C GLY A 283 15.85 -1.49 0.36
N MET A 284 14.77 -0.92 0.88
CA MET A 284 14.78 0.39 1.54
C MET A 284 14.13 0.32 2.92
N GLY A 285 14.81 0.87 3.93
CA GLY A 285 14.28 0.99 5.28
C GLY A 285 13.19 2.04 5.43
N GLY A 286 12.61 2.10 6.64
CA GLY A 286 11.68 3.16 7.03
C GLY A 286 12.40 4.49 7.29
N HIS A 287 11.68 5.59 7.14
CA HIS A 287 12.15 6.93 7.47
C HIS A 287 11.05 7.73 8.16
N LEU A 288 11.33 8.25 9.35
CA LEU A 288 10.50 9.22 10.04
C LEU A 288 11.29 10.52 10.18
N PRO A 289 10.84 11.62 9.55
CA PRO A 289 11.51 12.92 9.67
C PRO A 289 11.55 13.43 11.11
N GLY A 290 12.64 14.06 11.51
CA GLY A 290 12.88 14.54 12.88
C GLY A 290 11.82 15.50 13.40
N ASN A 291 11.26 16.36 12.54
CA ASN A 291 10.17 17.27 12.89
C ASN A 291 8.87 16.55 13.32
N LYS A 292 8.74 15.24 13.07
CA LYS A 292 7.64 14.39 13.52
C LYS A 292 7.98 13.60 14.79
N VAL A 293 9.23 13.62 15.24
CA VAL A 293 9.67 12.90 16.44
C VAL A 293 9.38 13.74 17.68
N THR A 294 8.19 13.52 18.26
CA THR A 294 7.76 14.12 19.54
C THR A 294 8.42 13.42 20.73
N PRO A 295 8.36 14.00 21.95
CA PRO A 295 8.87 13.32 23.16
C PRO A 295 8.28 11.92 23.37
N GLU A 296 6.99 11.72 23.10
CA GLU A 296 6.32 10.44 23.24
C GLU A 296 6.86 9.42 22.21
N ILE A 297 7.04 9.84 20.94
CA ILE A 297 7.61 8.98 19.89
C ILE A 297 9.08 8.67 20.18
N ALA A 298 9.85 9.66 20.64
CA ALA A 298 11.24 9.48 21.04
C ALA A 298 11.37 8.42 22.14
N ALA A 299 10.49 8.45 23.13
CA ALA A 299 10.44 7.47 24.22
C ALA A 299 10.09 6.06 23.71
N VAL A 300 9.01 5.90 22.91
CA VAL A 300 8.58 4.60 22.37
C VAL A 300 9.66 3.97 21.47
N ARG A 301 10.36 4.79 20.67
CA ARG A 301 11.41 4.32 19.75
C ARG A 301 12.80 4.25 20.36
N ASN A 302 12.98 4.75 21.58
CA ASN A 302 14.30 4.92 22.21
C ASN A 302 15.29 5.65 21.27
N LYS A 303 14.88 6.81 20.73
CA LYS A 303 15.65 7.62 19.78
C LYS A 303 15.68 9.08 20.23
N PRO A 304 16.72 9.85 19.82
CA PRO A 304 16.82 11.26 20.15
C PRO A 304 15.64 12.09 19.63
N LEU A 305 15.18 13.04 20.45
CA LEU A 305 14.14 13.99 20.09
C LEU A 305 14.57 14.85 18.89
N GLY A 306 13.65 15.07 17.94
CA GLY A 306 13.85 16.01 16.84
C GLY A 306 14.86 15.56 15.76
N GLN A 307 15.36 14.34 15.82
CA GLN A 307 16.27 13.78 14.83
C GLN A 307 15.56 12.79 13.92
N ASP A 308 16.02 12.72 12.67
CA ASP A 308 15.51 11.72 11.71
C ASP A 308 15.74 10.29 12.24
N VAL A 309 14.72 9.47 12.15
CA VAL A 309 14.80 8.05 12.48
C VAL A 309 14.81 7.24 11.19
N ILE A 310 15.97 6.66 10.87
CA ILE A 310 16.21 5.90 9.65
C ILE A 310 16.42 4.43 10.03
N SER A 311 15.73 3.54 9.33
CA SER A 311 15.91 2.10 9.44
C SER A 311 16.92 1.60 8.42
N PRO A 312 17.73 0.57 8.75
CA PRO A 312 18.63 -0.07 7.79
C PRO A 312 17.89 -0.61 6.55
N SER A 313 18.58 -0.66 5.42
CA SER A 313 18.05 -1.22 4.16
C SER A 313 17.94 -2.74 4.18
N ARG A 314 18.70 -3.40 5.05
CA ARG A 314 18.65 -4.85 5.31
C ARG A 314 18.59 -5.10 6.80
N PHE A 315 18.12 -6.27 7.18
CA PHE A 315 18.01 -6.64 8.59
C PHE A 315 19.41 -7.02 9.13
N PRO A 316 19.95 -6.31 10.14
CA PRO A 316 21.24 -6.65 10.72
C PRO A 316 21.21 -8.05 11.34
N GLY A 317 22.25 -8.85 11.07
CA GLY A 317 22.35 -10.22 11.58
C GLY A 317 21.53 -11.26 10.82
N ILE A 318 20.94 -10.89 9.66
CA ILE A 318 20.37 -11.83 8.70
C ILE A 318 21.17 -11.69 7.40
N ASP A 319 22.21 -12.50 7.27
CA ASP A 319 23.05 -12.56 6.07
C ASP A 319 22.78 -13.85 5.26
N THR A 320 22.27 -14.90 5.92
CA THR A 320 21.95 -16.20 5.34
C THR A 320 20.51 -16.61 5.66
N LYS A 321 20.00 -17.65 5.00
CA LYS A 321 18.68 -18.22 5.32
C LYS A 321 18.70 -18.95 6.67
N GLU A 322 19.85 -19.46 7.09
CA GLU A 322 20.08 -20.07 8.40
C GLU A 322 19.92 -19.03 9.53
N ASP A 323 20.40 -17.80 9.33
CA ASP A 323 20.23 -16.72 10.30
C ASP A 323 18.74 -16.35 10.46
N LEU A 324 18.00 -16.31 9.34
CA LEU A 324 16.55 -16.04 9.36
C LEU A 324 15.80 -17.16 10.10
N LYS A 325 16.17 -18.43 9.85
CA LYS A 325 15.59 -19.58 10.55
C LYS A 325 15.89 -19.53 12.05
N ALA A 326 17.12 -19.18 12.42
CA ALA A 326 17.49 -19.02 13.82
C ALA A 326 16.69 -17.90 14.50
N LEU A 327 16.43 -16.79 13.80
CA LEU A 327 15.60 -15.71 14.33
C LEU A 327 14.15 -16.15 14.52
N VAL A 328 13.55 -16.85 13.55
CA VAL A 328 12.19 -17.40 13.66
C VAL A 328 12.08 -18.31 14.86
N ALA A 329 13.01 -19.26 15.01
CA ALA A 329 13.04 -20.19 16.15
C ALA A 329 13.16 -19.46 17.50
N LYS A 330 14.06 -18.48 17.58
CA LYS A 330 14.25 -17.65 18.78
C LYS A 330 12.96 -16.90 19.16
N LEU A 331 12.33 -16.22 18.21
CA LEU A 331 11.10 -15.46 18.47
C LEU A 331 9.94 -16.38 18.86
N ARG A 332 9.85 -17.58 18.27
CA ARG A 332 8.86 -18.59 18.65
C ARG A 332 9.01 -19.04 20.10
N GLU A 333 10.26 -19.20 20.57
CA GLU A 333 10.53 -19.53 21.97
C GLU A 333 10.23 -18.33 22.91
N GLU A 334 10.76 -17.16 22.61
CA GLU A 334 10.62 -15.94 23.44
C GLU A 334 9.16 -15.46 23.54
N SER A 335 8.34 -15.71 22.52
CA SER A 335 6.90 -15.39 22.52
C SER A 335 6.01 -16.43 23.19
N ASP A 336 6.59 -17.52 23.72
CA ASP A 336 5.83 -18.63 24.28
C ASP A 336 4.93 -19.32 23.22
N GLY A 337 5.45 -19.49 22.00
CA GLY A 337 4.81 -20.24 20.90
C GLY A 337 3.70 -19.49 20.16
N ARG A 338 3.76 -18.16 20.10
CA ARG A 338 2.91 -17.36 19.20
C ARG A 338 3.34 -17.56 17.74
N PRO A 339 2.43 -17.34 16.76
CA PRO A 339 2.77 -17.38 15.35
C PRO A 339 3.87 -16.38 14.99
N ILE A 340 4.85 -16.83 14.22
CA ILE A 340 5.93 -15.99 13.70
C ILE A 340 5.77 -15.86 12.20
N GLY A 341 5.58 -14.63 11.73
CA GLY A 341 5.46 -14.28 10.32
C GLY A 341 6.70 -13.63 9.75
N ILE A 342 6.81 -13.64 8.44
CA ILE A 342 7.82 -12.90 7.68
C ILE A 342 7.10 -12.05 6.63
N LYS A 343 7.34 -10.72 6.65
CA LYS A 343 6.79 -9.78 5.67
C LYS A 343 7.84 -9.34 4.67
N ILE A 344 7.55 -9.55 3.39
CA ILE A 344 8.38 -9.11 2.27
C ILE A 344 7.62 -8.17 1.33
N ALA A 345 8.33 -7.24 0.68
CA ALA A 345 7.79 -6.52 -0.46
C ALA A 345 7.85 -7.41 -1.72
N ALA A 346 6.91 -7.23 -2.64
CA ALA A 346 6.85 -8.00 -3.88
C ALA A 346 7.98 -7.63 -4.85
N GLY A 347 9.20 -8.01 -4.51
CA GLY A 347 10.41 -7.85 -5.32
C GLY A 347 10.71 -9.10 -6.14
N ARG A 348 11.69 -9.88 -5.73
CA ARG A 348 12.09 -11.17 -6.33
C ARG A 348 11.38 -12.31 -5.60
N ILE A 349 10.07 -12.38 -5.74
CA ILE A 349 9.14 -13.15 -4.91
C ILE A 349 9.64 -14.56 -4.62
N GLU A 350 9.89 -15.38 -5.64
CA GLU A 350 10.26 -16.78 -5.47
C GLU A 350 11.62 -16.96 -4.75
N ARG A 351 12.58 -16.05 -5.02
CA ARG A 351 13.89 -16.08 -4.37
C ARG A 351 13.80 -15.68 -2.90
N ASP A 352 12.95 -14.71 -2.60
CA ASP A 352 12.73 -14.28 -1.23
C ASP A 352 11.90 -15.34 -0.46
N LEU A 353 10.94 -15.99 -1.14
CA LEU A 353 10.16 -17.10 -0.59
C LEU A 353 11.03 -18.35 -0.30
N GLU A 354 12.07 -18.63 -1.10
CA GLU A 354 13.02 -19.71 -0.79
C GLU A 354 13.63 -19.53 0.62
N TYR A 355 14.01 -18.29 0.96
CA TYR A 355 14.54 -17.98 2.28
C TYR A 355 13.45 -18.05 3.36
N CYS A 356 12.26 -17.53 3.07
CA CYS A 356 11.14 -17.54 4.00
C CYS A 356 10.70 -18.98 4.32
N VAL A 357 10.48 -19.82 3.33
CA VAL A 357 10.07 -21.23 3.52
C VAL A 357 11.13 -22.04 4.26
N PHE A 358 12.40 -21.83 3.93
CA PHE A 358 13.51 -22.47 4.67
C PHE A 358 13.54 -22.07 6.15
N ALA A 359 13.12 -20.85 6.48
CA ALA A 359 13.07 -20.37 7.86
C ALA A 359 11.88 -20.94 8.66
N GLU A 360 10.93 -21.61 8.03
CA GLU A 360 9.77 -22.27 8.65
C GLU A 360 8.93 -21.29 9.52
N PRO A 361 8.48 -20.14 8.98
CA PRO A 361 7.55 -19.27 9.68
C PRO A 361 6.15 -19.89 9.71
N ASP A 362 5.28 -19.36 10.54
CA ASP A 362 3.89 -19.80 10.60
C ASP A 362 3.02 -19.11 9.53
N PHE A 363 3.40 -17.89 9.11
CA PHE A 363 2.75 -17.19 8.01
C PHE A 363 3.73 -16.29 7.23
N ILE A 364 3.39 -15.95 5.99
CA ILE A 364 4.16 -15.03 5.16
C ILE A 364 3.22 -13.95 4.64
N THR A 365 3.63 -12.67 4.79
CA THR A 365 2.89 -11.54 4.24
C THR A 365 3.62 -10.97 3.02
N ILE A 366 2.91 -10.90 1.89
CA ILE A 366 3.40 -10.28 0.65
C ILE A 366 2.79 -8.88 0.50
N ASP A 367 3.63 -7.86 0.36
CA ASP A 367 3.20 -6.48 0.16
C ASP A 367 3.46 -6.05 -1.30
N GLY A 368 2.37 -6.01 -2.10
CA GLY A 368 2.43 -5.76 -3.54
C GLY A 368 2.57 -4.28 -3.92
N ARG A 369 2.73 -4.01 -5.22
CA ARG A 369 2.92 -2.67 -5.80
C ARG A 369 1.81 -1.67 -5.49
N GLY A 370 0.59 -2.11 -5.23
CA GLY A 370 -0.49 -1.25 -4.74
C GLY A 370 -0.27 -0.70 -3.33
N GLY A 371 0.67 -1.29 -2.58
CA GLY A 371 1.08 -0.87 -1.24
C GLY A 371 1.84 0.45 -1.24
N ALA A 372 1.90 1.06 -0.05
CA ALA A 372 2.47 2.38 0.11
C ALA A 372 2.98 2.65 1.52
N THR A 373 3.73 3.72 1.64
CA THR A 373 4.15 4.28 2.94
C THR A 373 3.77 5.76 3.03
N GLY A 374 3.88 6.36 4.21
CA GLY A 374 3.65 7.79 4.40
C GLY A 374 4.71 8.68 3.73
N ALA A 375 5.88 8.11 3.41
CA ALA A 375 6.98 8.81 2.75
C ALA A 375 7.81 7.82 1.92
N SER A 376 7.85 8.03 0.60
CA SER A 376 8.68 7.25 -0.33
C SER A 376 9.25 8.17 -1.40
N PRO A 377 10.46 7.92 -1.92
CA PRO A 377 10.89 8.56 -3.15
C PRO A 377 9.90 8.24 -4.27
N LYS A 378 9.30 9.28 -4.86
CA LYS A 378 8.20 9.14 -5.82
C LYS A 378 8.57 8.25 -7.01
N LEU A 379 9.72 8.50 -7.62
CA LEU A 379 10.15 7.78 -8.82
C LEU A 379 10.48 6.31 -8.51
N ILE A 380 11.05 6.01 -7.33
CA ILE A 380 11.29 4.63 -6.89
C ILE A 380 9.94 3.91 -6.68
N ARG A 381 9.00 4.54 -5.95
CA ARG A 381 7.66 4.01 -5.76
C ARG A 381 6.97 3.70 -7.09
N ASP A 382 7.12 4.59 -8.08
CA ASP A 382 6.46 4.46 -9.38
C ASP A 382 7.16 3.43 -10.30
N ALA A 383 8.38 2.99 -9.97
CA ALA A 383 9.20 2.09 -10.77
C ALA A 383 9.53 0.73 -10.13
N ALA A 384 9.10 0.48 -8.88
CA ALA A 384 9.47 -0.75 -8.16
C ALA A 384 8.25 -1.62 -7.81
N SER A 385 8.51 -2.87 -7.46
CA SER A 385 7.57 -3.91 -7.00
C SER A 385 6.63 -4.48 -8.08
N VAL A 386 6.19 -5.71 -7.84
CA VAL A 386 5.25 -6.47 -8.69
C VAL A 386 3.81 -6.10 -8.29
N PRO A 387 2.89 -5.93 -9.26
CA PRO A 387 1.46 -5.73 -8.98
C PRO A 387 0.90 -6.82 -8.07
N THR A 388 0.02 -6.42 -7.15
CA THR A 388 -0.45 -7.26 -6.03
C THR A 388 -1.12 -8.57 -6.51
N ILE A 389 -1.88 -8.53 -7.60
CA ILE A 389 -2.52 -9.72 -8.20
C ILE A 389 -1.47 -10.76 -8.61
N TYR A 390 -0.45 -10.33 -9.36
CA TYR A 390 0.63 -11.25 -9.78
C TYR A 390 1.50 -11.68 -8.60
N ALA A 391 1.68 -10.80 -7.60
CA ALA A 391 2.44 -11.14 -6.41
C ALA A 391 1.76 -12.24 -5.60
N LEU A 392 0.43 -12.16 -5.44
CA LEU A 392 -0.37 -13.19 -4.76
C LEU A 392 -0.31 -14.51 -5.52
N TYR A 393 -0.63 -14.50 -6.81
CA TYR A 393 -0.58 -15.70 -7.63
C TYR A 393 0.78 -16.41 -7.58
N ARG A 394 1.88 -15.65 -7.76
CA ARG A 394 3.23 -16.22 -7.74
C ARG A 394 3.61 -16.77 -6.37
N ALA A 395 3.19 -16.10 -5.29
CA ALA A 395 3.45 -16.58 -3.94
C ALA A 395 2.67 -17.86 -3.65
N ARG A 396 1.35 -17.91 -3.95
CA ARG A 396 0.52 -19.10 -3.74
C ARG A 396 1.05 -20.29 -4.55
N LYS A 397 1.32 -20.08 -5.84
CA LYS A 397 1.91 -21.08 -6.71
C LYS A 397 3.23 -21.65 -6.15
N TYR A 398 4.12 -20.79 -5.65
CA TYR A 398 5.39 -21.23 -5.08
C TYR A 398 5.19 -22.09 -3.83
N LEU A 399 4.28 -21.68 -2.93
CA LEU A 399 3.98 -22.46 -1.71
C LEU A 399 3.37 -23.81 -2.06
N ASP A 400 2.45 -23.87 -3.03
CA ASP A 400 1.84 -25.11 -3.50
C ASP A 400 2.86 -26.04 -4.16
N GLU A 401 3.71 -25.54 -5.05
CA GLU A 401 4.75 -26.31 -5.75
C GLU A 401 5.81 -26.87 -4.78
N THR A 402 6.08 -26.16 -3.70
CA THR A 402 7.04 -26.62 -2.66
C THR A 402 6.38 -27.46 -1.57
N GLY A 403 5.05 -27.55 -1.56
CA GLY A 403 4.31 -28.23 -0.49
C GLY A 403 4.45 -27.57 0.87
N ALA A 404 4.73 -26.25 0.91
CA ALA A 404 4.90 -25.51 2.14
C ALA A 404 3.55 -25.18 2.76
N ASP A 405 3.23 -25.77 3.90
CA ASP A 405 2.01 -25.52 4.67
C ASP A 405 2.18 -24.30 5.58
N ILE A 406 2.22 -23.11 4.97
CA ILE A 406 2.44 -21.79 5.59
C ILE A 406 1.29 -20.88 5.17
N ASP A 407 0.67 -20.18 6.14
CA ASP A 407 -0.42 -19.26 5.84
C ASP A 407 0.07 -18.07 5.02
N LEU A 408 -0.66 -17.70 3.97
CA LEU A 408 -0.33 -16.61 3.05
C LEU A 408 -1.22 -15.40 3.28
N VAL A 409 -0.62 -14.29 3.69
CA VAL A 409 -1.29 -13.01 3.84
C VAL A 409 -0.94 -12.08 2.70
N ILE A 410 -1.93 -11.42 2.12
CA ILE A 410 -1.72 -10.43 1.06
C ILE A 410 -2.04 -9.03 1.54
N THR A 411 -1.20 -8.08 1.16
CA THR A 411 -1.44 -6.64 1.32
C THR A 411 -0.93 -5.88 0.11
N GLY A 412 -1.31 -4.62 -0.03
CA GLY A 412 -0.84 -3.79 -1.13
C GLY A 412 -1.94 -3.31 -2.06
N GLY A 413 -2.75 -2.36 -1.59
CA GLY A 413 -3.68 -1.62 -2.43
C GLY A 413 -5.11 -2.12 -2.48
N LEU A 414 -5.46 -3.19 -1.78
CA LEU A 414 -6.84 -3.66 -1.65
C LEU A 414 -7.70 -2.60 -0.94
N ARG A 415 -8.94 -2.39 -1.42
CA ARG A 415 -9.79 -1.27 -0.99
C ARG A 415 -11.17 -1.65 -0.53
N VAL A 416 -11.83 -2.57 -1.18
CA VAL A 416 -13.24 -2.90 -0.97
C VAL A 416 -13.44 -4.40 -0.82
N SER A 417 -14.60 -4.79 -0.33
CA SER A 417 -14.97 -6.19 -0.05
C SER A 417 -14.72 -7.15 -1.24
N SER A 418 -15.01 -6.69 -2.46
CA SER A 418 -14.77 -7.49 -3.67
C SER A 418 -13.27 -7.76 -3.90
N ASP A 419 -12.37 -6.81 -3.57
CA ASP A 419 -10.93 -7.05 -3.64
C ASP A 419 -10.52 -8.12 -2.63
N PHE A 420 -11.09 -8.05 -1.42
CA PHE A 420 -10.78 -8.98 -0.34
C PHE A 420 -11.24 -10.40 -0.68
N ALA A 421 -12.49 -10.54 -1.14
CA ALA A 421 -13.04 -11.84 -1.55
C ALA A 421 -12.25 -12.45 -2.72
N LYS A 422 -11.88 -11.65 -3.75
CA LYS A 422 -11.03 -12.11 -4.86
C LYS A 422 -9.65 -12.56 -4.39
N ALA A 423 -9.06 -11.85 -3.42
CA ALA A 423 -7.78 -12.24 -2.86
C ALA A 423 -7.85 -13.57 -2.09
N LEU A 424 -8.94 -13.82 -1.34
CA LEU A 424 -9.20 -15.11 -0.70
C LEU A 424 -9.37 -16.21 -1.74
N ALA A 425 -10.20 -16.01 -2.77
CA ALA A 425 -10.38 -16.96 -3.87
C ALA A 425 -9.08 -17.23 -4.67
N MET A 426 -8.13 -16.30 -4.69
CA MET A 426 -6.80 -16.51 -5.26
C MET A 426 -5.82 -17.21 -4.29
N GLY A 427 -6.29 -17.68 -3.14
CA GLY A 427 -5.53 -18.48 -2.18
C GLY A 427 -4.76 -17.68 -1.13
N ALA A 428 -5.19 -16.47 -0.81
CA ALA A 428 -4.76 -15.80 0.41
C ALA A 428 -5.55 -16.34 1.61
N ASP A 429 -4.89 -16.67 2.72
CA ASP A 429 -5.55 -17.06 3.97
C ASP A 429 -6.10 -15.84 4.72
N ALA A 430 -5.47 -14.66 4.57
CA ALA A 430 -5.97 -13.41 5.12
C ALA A 430 -5.52 -12.21 4.29
N VAL A 431 -6.18 -11.07 4.53
CA VAL A 431 -5.92 -9.79 3.86
C VAL A 431 -5.57 -8.72 4.87
N ALA A 432 -4.45 -8.02 4.69
CA ALA A 432 -4.07 -6.90 5.53
C ALA A 432 -4.28 -5.56 4.80
N ILE A 433 -5.04 -4.63 5.40
CA ILE A 433 -5.40 -3.35 4.79
C ILE A 433 -4.81 -2.17 5.54
N ALA A 434 -4.36 -1.15 4.81
CA ALA A 434 -3.86 0.11 5.38
C ALA A 434 -4.72 1.30 4.93
N SER A 435 -4.58 1.71 3.68
CA SER A 435 -5.25 2.92 3.17
C SER A 435 -6.76 2.83 3.21
N ALA A 436 -7.36 1.65 3.01
CA ALA A 436 -8.82 1.47 3.11
C ALA A 436 -9.32 1.80 4.52
N ALA A 437 -8.66 1.25 5.55
CA ALA A 437 -8.98 1.54 6.95
C ALA A 437 -8.77 3.02 7.31
N LEU A 438 -7.71 3.66 6.79
CA LEU A 438 -7.49 5.10 6.99
C LEU A 438 -8.61 5.94 6.34
N ILE A 439 -9.07 5.56 5.14
CA ILE A 439 -10.19 6.24 4.45
C ILE A 439 -11.46 6.04 5.25
N ALA A 440 -11.74 4.84 5.72
CA ALA A 440 -12.87 4.57 6.61
C ALA A 440 -12.82 5.46 7.86
N ALA A 441 -11.67 5.61 8.51
CA ALA A 441 -11.50 6.48 9.67
C ALA A 441 -11.80 7.96 9.35
N ALA A 442 -11.04 8.59 8.43
CA ALA A 442 -11.25 9.99 8.03
C ALA A 442 -10.32 10.45 6.88
N CYS A 443 -9.40 9.62 6.37
CA CYS A 443 -8.40 10.05 5.41
C CYS A 443 -9.04 10.51 4.08
N GLN A 444 -8.68 11.70 3.62
CA GLN A 444 -9.14 12.28 2.37
C GLN A 444 -8.13 12.16 1.22
N GLN A 445 -7.06 11.37 1.42
CA GLN A 445 -6.01 11.12 0.43
C GLN A 445 -5.32 12.38 -0.12
N TYR A 446 -5.07 13.38 0.72
CA TYR A 446 -4.31 14.58 0.33
C TYR A 446 -2.87 14.30 -0.12
N ARG A 447 -2.34 13.09 0.17
CA ARG A 447 -0.99 12.63 -0.18
C ARG A 447 0.16 13.47 0.41
N ILE A 448 -0.12 14.20 1.48
CA ILE A 448 0.85 15.06 2.21
C ILE A 448 1.31 14.44 3.52
N CYS A 449 1.13 13.12 3.71
CA CYS A 449 1.46 12.43 4.97
C CYS A 449 2.92 12.64 5.40
N GLY A 450 3.86 12.73 4.44
CA GLY A 450 5.28 12.97 4.72
C GLY A 450 5.56 14.33 5.37
N THR A 451 4.72 15.34 5.12
CA THR A 451 4.91 16.70 5.67
C THR A 451 4.50 16.82 7.15
N GLY A 452 3.65 15.91 7.65
CA GLY A 452 3.05 16.00 8.97
C GLY A 452 1.90 17.01 9.09
N MET A 453 1.46 17.63 7.99
CA MET A 453 0.43 18.67 7.96
C MET A 453 -0.95 18.13 7.54
N CYS A 454 -1.27 16.90 7.90
CA CYS A 454 -2.55 16.28 7.55
C CYS A 454 -3.72 17.06 8.18
N PRO A 455 -4.60 17.70 7.38
CA PRO A 455 -5.62 18.60 7.93
C PRO A 455 -6.77 17.89 8.65
N VAL A 456 -6.91 16.57 8.46
CA VAL A 456 -7.93 15.74 9.12
C VAL A 456 -7.40 14.94 10.31
N GLY A 457 -6.20 15.24 10.79
CA GLY A 457 -5.66 14.66 12.02
C GLY A 457 -5.08 13.25 11.91
N VAL A 458 -5.12 12.61 10.71
CA VAL A 458 -4.72 11.20 10.54
C VAL A 458 -3.20 11.00 10.57
N ALA A 459 -2.45 11.77 9.77
CA ALA A 459 -1.00 11.57 9.58
C ALA A 459 -0.22 12.81 10.02
N THR A 460 -0.39 13.21 11.26
CA THR A 460 0.21 14.41 11.85
C THR A 460 0.58 14.18 13.32
N GLN A 461 1.55 14.96 13.80
CA GLN A 461 1.88 15.04 15.22
C GLN A 461 1.56 16.43 15.82
N ASP A 462 1.08 17.36 15.00
CA ASP A 462 0.62 18.67 15.47
C ASP A 462 -0.65 18.53 16.33
N GLY A 463 -0.61 19.03 17.57
CA GLY A 463 -1.70 18.89 18.53
C GLY A 463 -3.01 19.57 18.08
N ASN A 464 -2.94 20.64 17.25
CA ASN A 464 -4.13 21.31 16.74
C ASN A 464 -4.79 20.49 15.61
N LEU A 465 -3.96 19.86 14.77
CA LEU A 465 -4.45 19.02 13.70
C LEU A 465 -4.98 17.67 14.24
N ARG A 466 -4.27 17.06 15.20
CA ARG A 466 -4.69 15.80 15.85
C ARG A 466 -6.11 15.89 16.45
N ARG A 467 -6.43 17.01 17.13
CA ARG A 467 -7.77 17.23 17.71
C ARG A 467 -8.92 17.27 16.70
N ARG A 468 -8.63 17.35 15.39
CA ARG A 468 -9.65 17.32 14.34
C ARG A 468 -10.17 15.91 14.04
N LEU A 469 -9.51 14.87 14.55
CA LEU A 469 -9.97 13.49 14.42
C LEU A 469 -10.71 13.08 15.71
N PRO A 470 -12.05 12.98 15.71
CA PRO A 470 -12.81 12.42 16.82
C PRO A 470 -12.57 10.91 16.87
N GLU A 471 -11.81 10.44 17.85
CA GLU A 471 -11.35 9.05 17.98
C GLU A 471 -12.50 8.03 17.93
N GLU A 472 -13.55 8.24 18.75
CA GLU A 472 -14.69 7.31 18.82
C GLU A 472 -15.48 7.27 17.51
N ALA A 473 -15.70 8.42 16.87
CA ALA A 473 -16.38 8.46 15.58
C ALA A 473 -15.56 7.77 14.49
N ALA A 474 -14.24 7.95 14.48
CA ALA A 474 -13.34 7.29 13.56
C ALA A 474 -13.32 5.76 13.79
N ALA A 475 -13.29 5.32 15.05
CA ALA A 475 -13.37 3.91 15.41
C ALA A 475 -14.68 3.26 14.93
N MET A 476 -15.81 3.92 15.17
CA MET A 476 -17.13 3.44 14.71
C MET A 476 -17.16 3.30 13.17
N ARG A 477 -16.62 4.27 12.44
CA ARG A 477 -16.56 4.21 10.98
C ARG A 477 -15.72 3.05 10.47
N VAL A 478 -14.58 2.76 11.12
CA VAL A 478 -13.72 1.61 10.80
C VAL A 478 -14.47 0.31 11.09
N ALA A 479 -15.13 0.20 12.26
CA ALA A 479 -15.94 -0.96 12.61
C ALA A 479 -17.06 -1.21 11.58
N ASN A 480 -17.81 -0.18 11.21
CA ASN A 480 -18.88 -0.27 10.21
C ASN A 480 -18.35 -0.72 8.85
N PHE A 481 -17.22 -0.15 8.40
CA PHE A 481 -16.60 -0.54 7.13
C PHE A 481 -16.20 -2.01 7.14
N LEU A 482 -15.54 -2.48 8.19
CA LEU A 482 -15.14 -3.89 8.31
C LEU A 482 -16.35 -4.81 8.43
N HIS A 483 -17.37 -4.44 9.23
CA HIS A 483 -18.59 -5.23 9.37
C HIS A 483 -19.30 -5.43 8.02
N VAL A 484 -19.54 -4.35 7.30
CA VAL A 484 -20.16 -4.41 5.95
C VAL A 484 -19.30 -5.20 5.00
N SER A 485 -17.97 -5.03 5.03
CA SER A 485 -17.05 -5.81 4.18
C SER A 485 -17.17 -7.31 4.45
N LEU A 486 -17.32 -7.73 5.70
CA LEU A 486 -17.51 -9.15 6.05
C LEU A 486 -18.83 -9.71 5.52
N ASP A 487 -19.92 -8.95 5.65
CA ASP A 487 -21.21 -9.37 5.13
C ASP A 487 -21.22 -9.50 3.60
N GLU A 488 -20.51 -8.62 2.91
CA GLU A 488 -20.33 -8.70 1.46
C GLU A 488 -19.42 -9.85 1.06
N ILE A 489 -18.34 -10.17 1.81
CA ILE A 489 -17.50 -11.35 1.59
C ILE A 489 -18.35 -12.64 1.73
N LYS A 490 -19.18 -12.75 2.77
CA LYS A 490 -20.14 -13.87 2.92
C LYS A 490 -21.09 -13.94 1.73
N THR A 491 -21.50 -12.80 1.18
CA THR A 491 -22.38 -12.77 0.02
C THR A 491 -21.68 -13.31 -1.23
N PHE A 492 -20.39 -13.00 -1.43
CA PHE A 492 -19.59 -13.60 -2.50
C PHE A 492 -19.50 -15.13 -2.34
N ALA A 493 -19.22 -15.64 -1.14
CA ALA A 493 -19.23 -17.07 -0.88
C ALA A 493 -20.60 -17.72 -1.19
N ARG A 494 -21.72 -17.09 -0.75
CA ARG A 494 -23.06 -17.61 -1.05
C ARG A 494 -23.38 -17.68 -2.54
N ILE A 495 -23.07 -16.63 -3.28
CA ILE A 495 -23.37 -16.60 -4.72
C ILE A 495 -22.47 -17.51 -5.54
N THR A 496 -21.36 -18.00 -4.99
CA THR A 496 -20.51 -19.03 -5.60
C THR A 496 -20.78 -20.44 -5.06
N GLY A 497 -21.65 -20.57 -4.04
CA GLY A 497 -22.12 -21.85 -3.53
C GLY A 497 -21.35 -22.38 -2.30
N HIS A 498 -20.54 -21.55 -1.65
CA HIS A 498 -19.69 -21.93 -0.53
C HIS A 498 -20.27 -21.49 0.83
N ASP A 499 -20.17 -22.36 1.84
CA ASP A 499 -20.56 -22.10 3.23
C ASP A 499 -19.36 -21.74 4.14
N ASP A 500 -18.18 -21.63 3.55
CA ASP A 500 -16.96 -21.11 4.15
C ASP A 500 -16.28 -20.11 3.20
N ILE A 501 -15.82 -18.98 3.69
CA ILE A 501 -15.14 -17.98 2.85
C ILE A 501 -13.80 -18.46 2.29
N HIS A 502 -13.20 -19.46 2.92
CA HIS A 502 -11.92 -20.05 2.51
C HIS A 502 -12.08 -21.20 1.49
N ASP A 503 -13.34 -21.59 1.19
CA ASP A 503 -13.64 -22.56 0.12
C ASP A 503 -13.78 -21.90 -1.25
N MET A 504 -13.89 -20.56 -1.32
CA MET A 504 -13.82 -19.84 -2.60
C MET A 504 -12.45 -20.05 -3.25
N ASP A 505 -12.43 -20.33 -4.55
CA ASP A 505 -11.21 -20.56 -5.29
C ASP A 505 -11.18 -19.85 -6.66
N VAL A 506 -10.14 -20.11 -7.45
CA VAL A 506 -9.95 -19.45 -8.76
C VAL A 506 -10.98 -19.89 -9.80
N ASP A 507 -11.65 -21.01 -9.62
CA ASP A 507 -12.72 -21.49 -10.51
C ASP A 507 -14.00 -20.63 -10.33
N ASP A 508 -14.11 -19.92 -9.20
CA ASP A 508 -15.15 -18.91 -8.97
C ASP A 508 -14.86 -17.57 -9.67
N LEU A 509 -13.71 -17.42 -10.32
CA LEU A 509 -13.24 -16.17 -10.90
C LEU A 509 -13.07 -16.24 -12.41
N CYS A 510 -13.31 -15.11 -13.08
CA CYS A 510 -12.82 -14.86 -14.42
C CYS A 510 -12.22 -13.45 -14.51
N THR A 511 -11.55 -13.15 -15.61
CA THR A 511 -11.01 -11.81 -15.86
C THR A 511 -11.35 -11.29 -17.24
N ILE A 512 -11.59 -9.98 -17.34
CA ILE A 512 -11.75 -9.27 -18.61
C ILE A 512 -10.42 -8.72 -19.14
N ASN A 513 -9.33 -8.95 -18.41
CA ASN A 513 -7.99 -8.47 -18.75
C ASN A 513 -7.13 -9.64 -19.25
N ARG A 514 -6.75 -9.58 -20.53
CA ARG A 514 -5.95 -10.63 -21.16
C ARG A 514 -4.62 -10.88 -20.44
N GLU A 515 -3.96 -9.84 -19.94
CA GLU A 515 -2.68 -9.97 -19.24
C GLU A 515 -2.85 -10.77 -17.94
N ILE A 516 -3.94 -10.56 -17.20
CA ILE A 516 -4.24 -11.36 -15.99
C ILE A 516 -4.44 -12.83 -16.38
N SER A 517 -5.24 -13.14 -17.41
CA SER A 517 -5.47 -14.53 -17.81
C SER A 517 -4.23 -15.22 -18.37
N GLU A 518 -3.33 -14.48 -19.00
CA GLU A 518 -2.09 -15.03 -19.57
C GLU A 518 -1.04 -15.34 -18.50
N PHE A 519 -0.96 -14.51 -17.44
CA PHE A 519 0.09 -14.59 -16.41
C PHE A 519 -0.41 -15.05 -15.03
N THR A 520 -1.66 -15.50 -14.92
CA THR A 520 -2.21 -16.15 -13.73
C THR A 520 -2.98 -17.42 -14.14
N ASN A 521 -3.64 -18.08 -13.18
CA ASN A 521 -4.53 -19.20 -13.43
C ASN A 521 -6.02 -18.79 -13.54
N ILE A 522 -6.32 -17.48 -13.59
CA ILE A 522 -7.69 -16.98 -13.75
C ILE A 522 -8.08 -17.02 -15.24
N SER A 523 -9.16 -17.72 -15.56
CA SER A 523 -9.66 -17.86 -16.93
C SER A 523 -10.17 -16.52 -17.48
N HIS A 524 -9.98 -16.29 -18.79
CA HIS A 524 -10.61 -15.14 -19.44
C HIS A 524 -12.13 -15.36 -19.55
N ALA A 525 -12.92 -14.28 -19.36
CA ALA A 525 -14.38 -14.29 -19.46
C ALA A 525 -14.88 -14.57 -20.89
#